data_508e9e272b1fc8eabee487a2f36df486
#
_entry.id   508e9e272b1fc8eabee487a2f36df486
#
_cell.length_a   1.000
_cell.length_b   1.000
_cell.length_c   1.000
_cell.angle_alpha   90.00
_cell.angle_beta   90.00
_cell.angle_gamma   90.00
#
_symmetry.space_group_name_H-M   'P 1'
#
loop_
_entity.id
_entity.type
_entity.pdbx_description
1 polymer ?
#
loop_
_entity_poly.entity_id
_entity_poly.type
_entity_poly.pdbx_seq_one_letter_code
_entity_poly.pdbx_strand_id
1 'polypeptide(L)'
;MGRIEDYFAYPDARGRFGDYGGSYVAETLIAPLAELSAAYEALRVDPAFIAEFERDLKYYVGRPSPIYHAERLSKKTGGAQILLKREDLNHTGAHKINNTIGQALVARSMGKRRIIAETGAGQHGVATATVCARFGLDCVVYMGAVDIERQKINVYRMKLLGATVVPVTSGSKTLKDALNEAMRDWVTNVADTFYIIGTVAGPHPYPQMVRDFNAVVGREARVQMQEHYGRLPHALVACVGGGSNAIGLFHAFLNDREVAIWGAEAAGEGIESGHHAASLAAGRPGVLHGNRTYVLCDDDGQITETHSVSAGLDYPGVGPEHAFLKDSGRAQYVGVTDEEALAAFHELARTEGILAALESSHAVAQAIKLARELPRDQLILCNLSGRGDKDVHTIAAREGIEL
;
A
#
# COMPACT_ATOMS: atom_id res chain seq x y z
N MET A 1 9.69 -24.79 5.54
CA MET A 1 9.21 -24.09 6.74
C MET A 1 8.14 -24.96 7.41
N GLY A 2 8.14 -25.10 8.77
CA GLY A 2 7.05 -25.79 9.46
C GLY A 2 5.71 -25.04 9.28
N ARG A 3 4.58 -25.74 9.55
CA ARG A 3 3.25 -25.11 9.46
C ARG A 3 3.16 -23.99 10.50
N ILE A 4 2.88 -22.75 10.05
CA ILE A 4 2.65 -21.60 10.93
C ILE A 4 1.27 -21.77 11.58
N GLU A 5 1.21 -21.78 12.91
CA GLU A 5 -0.04 -21.94 13.66
C GLU A 5 -0.76 -20.61 13.83
N ASP A 6 -0.02 -19.55 14.17
CA ASP A 6 -0.55 -18.22 14.39
C ASP A 6 0.27 -17.15 13.66
N TYR A 7 -0.33 -16.50 12.66
CA TYR A 7 0.28 -15.39 11.95
C TYR A 7 0.27 -14.08 12.74
N PHE A 8 -0.59 -13.94 13.76
CA PHE A 8 -0.63 -12.74 14.59
C PHE A 8 0.52 -12.67 15.60
N ALA A 9 1.27 -13.75 15.78
CA ALA A 9 2.50 -13.76 16.57
C ALA A 9 3.67 -13.01 15.90
N TYR A 10 3.49 -12.52 14.66
CA TYR A 10 4.53 -11.81 13.92
C TYR A 10 4.24 -10.31 13.80
N PRO A 11 5.29 -9.46 13.75
CA PRO A 11 6.71 -9.81 13.80
C PRO A 11 7.17 -10.27 15.19
N ASP A 12 8.34 -10.90 15.26
CA ASP A 12 9.02 -11.18 16.53
C ASP A 12 9.55 -9.89 17.19
N ALA A 13 10.15 -10.00 18.38
CA ALA A 13 10.70 -8.86 19.12
C ALA A 13 11.85 -8.11 18.40
N ARG A 14 12.41 -8.68 17.32
CA ARG A 14 13.41 -8.04 16.46
C ARG A 14 12.81 -7.46 15.19
N GLY A 15 11.48 -7.43 15.08
CA GLY A 15 10.77 -6.97 13.91
C GLY A 15 10.84 -7.91 12.70
N ARG A 16 10.99 -9.23 12.94
CA ARG A 16 11.11 -10.21 11.87
C ARG A 16 9.83 -10.99 11.65
N PHE A 17 9.52 -11.18 10.38
CA PHE A 17 8.51 -12.10 9.86
C PHE A 17 9.26 -13.31 9.28
N GLY A 18 9.59 -14.30 10.12
CA GLY A 18 10.49 -15.38 9.75
C GLY A 18 11.89 -14.84 9.38
N ASP A 19 12.33 -15.10 8.15
CA ASP A 19 13.62 -14.64 7.63
C ASP A 19 13.61 -13.18 7.16
N TYR A 20 12.45 -12.52 7.10
CA TYR A 20 12.26 -11.19 6.52
C TYR A 20 12.07 -10.12 7.61
N GLY A 21 12.16 -8.84 7.24
CA GLY A 21 12.05 -7.71 8.17
C GLY A 21 13.36 -7.36 8.84
N GLY A 22 13.29 -6.93 10.10
CA GLY A 22 14.42 -6.46 10.88
C GLY A 22 14.81 -5.01 10.57
N SER A 23 16.03 -4.61 10.99
CA SER A 23 16.57 -3.25 10.78
C SER A 23 17.98 -3.33 10.20
N TYR A 24 18.14 -2.89 8.96
CA TYR A 24 19.39 -2.86 8.22
C TYR A 24 19.69 -1.40 7.85
N VAL A 25 20.10 -0.63 8.84
CA VAL A 25 20.27 0.82 8.76
C VAL A 25 21.66 1.26 9.22
N ALA A 26 22.04 2.49 8.89
CA ALA A 26 23.23 3.12 9.45
C ALA A 26 23.08 3.28 10.97
N GLU A 27 24.21 3.25 11.68
CA GLU A 27 24.29 3.32 13.15
C GLU A 27 23.58 4.55 13.71
N THR A 28 23.58 5.65 12.99
CA THR A 28 22.90 6.91 13.35
C THR A 28 21.38 6.77 13.50
N LEU A 29 20.76 5.77 12.88
CA LEU A 29 19.33 5.49 12.98
C LEU A 29 18.96 4.46 14.05
N ILE A 30 19.92 3.78 14.68
CA ILE A 30 19.63 2.72 15.67
C ILE A 30 18.88 3.31 16.86
N ALA A 31 19.40 4.38 17.48
CA ALA A 31 18.76 5.00 18.63
C ALA A 31 17.40 5.64 18.29
N PRO A 32 17.24 6.39 17.18
CA PRO A 32 15.93 6.92 16.76
C PRO A 32 14.88 5.83 16.47
N LEU A 33 15.29 4.70 15.88
CA LEU A 33 14.36 3.58 15.65
C LEU A 33 13.96 2.87 16.94
N ALA A 34 14.89 2.76 17.91
CA ALA A 34 14.58 2.23 19.23
C ALA A 34 13.61 3.15 20.00
N GLU A 35 13.80 4.48 19.91
CA GLU A 35 12.87 5.48 20.46
C GLU A 35 11.48 5.35 19.83
N LEU A 36 11.42 5.27 18.49
CA LEU A 36 10.17 5.10 17.76
C LEU A 36 9.47 3.78 18.15
N SER A 37 10.23 2.68 18.22
CA SER A 37 9.68 1.38 18.60
C SER A 37 9.09 1.41 20.01
N ALA A 38 9.80 1.99 20.97
CA ALA A 38 9.32 2.12 22.34
C ALA A 38 8.08 3.01 22.45
N ALA A 39 8.05 4.14 21.73
CA ALA A 39 6.91 5.04 21.68
C ALA A 39 5.69 4.34 21.06
N TYR A 40 5.89 3.65 19.93
CA TYR A 40 4.81 2.93 19.26
C TYR A 40 4.24 1.80 20.11
N GLU A 41 5.09 0.96 20.74
CA GLU A 41 4.63 -0.12 21.62
C GLU A 41 3.82 0.39 22.82
N ALA A 42 4.16 1.55 23.37
CA ALA A 42 3.37 2.19 24.42
C ALA A 42 2.03 2.73 23.89
N LEU A 43 2.04 3.42 22.74
CA LEU A 43 0.86 4.08 22.19
C LEU A 43 -0.18 3.07 21.63
N ARG A 44 0.26 1.97 21.03
CA ARG A 44 -0.66 0.98 20.41
C ARG A 44 -1.60 0.30 21.43
N VAL A 45 -1.30 0.39 22.72
CA VAL A 45 -2.13 -0.14 23.82
C VAL A 45 -2.70 0.97 24.70
N ASP A 46 -2.39 2.23 24.43
CA ASP A 46 -2.94 3.38 25.18
C ASP A 46 -4.38 3.66 24.75
N PRO A 47 -5.37 3.53 25.66
CA PRO A 47 -6.77 3.79 25.35
C PRO A 47 -7.04 5.21 24.82
N ALA A 48 -6.29 6.22 25.26
CA ALA A 48 -6.47 7.61 24.82
C ALA A 48 -6.00 7.78 23.38
N PHE A 49 -4.85 7.21 23.02
CA PHE A 49 -4.35 7.20 21.66
C PHE A 49 -5.29 6.44 20.70
N ILE A 50 -5.74 5.25 21.11
CA ILE A 50 -6.68 4.43 20.32
C ILE A 50 -7.97 5.20 20.07
N ALA A 51 -8.55 5.81 21.11
CA ALA A 51 -9.79 6.59 20.99
C ALA A 51 -9.62 7.82 20.08
N GLU A 52 -8.47 8.52 20.12
CA GLU A 52 -8.17 9.63 19.21
C GLU A 52 -8.05 9.14 17.77
N PHE A 53 -7.34 8.07 17.53
CA PHE A 53 -7.18 7.46 16.21
C PHE A 53 -8.52 7.01 15.62
N GLU A 54 -9.34 6.27 16.39
CA GLU A 54 -10.66 5.81 15.97
C GLU A 54 -11.62 6.96 15.70
N ARG A 55 -11.61 8.02 16.52
CA ARG A 55 -12.38 9.25 16.30
C ARG A 55 -12.02 9.87 14.95
N ASP A 56 -10.73 9.99 14.64
CA ASP A 56 -10.26 10.58 13.39
C ASP A 56 -10.57 9.68 12.19
N LEU A 57 -10.45 8.37 12.33
CA LEU A 57 -10.89 7.43 11.30
C LEU A 57 -12.39 7.60 11.00
N LYS A 58 -13.22 7.75 12.02
CA LYS A 58 -14.66 7.88 11.87
C LYS A 58 -15.09 9.23 11.28
N TYR A 59 -14.64 10.33 11.87
CA TYR A 59 -15.20 11.66 11.59
C TYR A 59 -14.39 12.45 10.57
N TYR A 60 -13.13 12.13 10.36
CA TYR A 60 -12.27 12.81 9.40
C TYR A 60 -12.00 11.97 8.14
N VAL A 61 -11.74 10.68 8.28
CA VAL A 61 -11.55 9.78 7.14
C VAL A 61 -12.87 9.36 6.52
N GLY A 62 -13.93 9.23 7.31
CA GLY A 62 -15.26 8.81 6.85
C GLY A 62 -15.48 7.30 6.92
N ARG A 63 -14.75 6.61 7.84
CA ARG A 63 -14.90 5.17 8.03
C ARG A 63 -16.14 4.79 8.85
N PRO A 64 -16.68 3.56 8.73
CA PRO A 64 -16.17 2.45 7.91
C PRO A 64 -16.40 2.66 6.40
N SER A 65 -15.41 2.27 5.56
CA SER A 65 -15.63 2.21 4.12
C SER A 65 -16.57 1.03 3.79
N PRO A 66 -17.51 1.17 2.84
CA PRO A 66 -18.48 0.11 2.56
C PRO A 66 -17.87 -1.05 1.74
N ILE A 67 -18.51 -2.22 1.84
CA ILE A 67 -18.40 -3.28 0.84
C ILE A 67 -19.51 -3.06 -0.19
N TYR A 68 -19.14 -2.99 -1.46
CA TYR A 68 -20.06 -2.84 -2.59
C TYR A 68 -20.06 -4.10 -3.46
N HIS A 69 -21.24 -4.63 -3.75
CA HIS A 69 -21.39 -5.75 -4.67
C HIS A 69 -21.36 -5.24 -6.11
N ALA A 70 -20.33 -5.59 -6.87
CA ALA A 70 -20.19 -5.25 -8.28
C ALA A 70 -21.07 -6.19 -9.13
N GLU A 71 -22.40 -5.98 -9.10
CA GLU A 71 -23.40 -6.90 -9.64
C GLU A 71 -23.28 -7.08 -11.16
N ARG A 72 -23.12 -5.97 -11.90
CA ARG A 72 -23.03 -6.04 -13.37
C ARG A 72 -21.72 -6.67 -13.82
N LEU A 73 -20.64 -6.37 -13.10
CA LEU A 73 -19.34 -7.00 -13.33
C LEU A 73 -19.39 -8.49 -13.03
N SER A 74 -19.94 -8.90 -11.88
CA SER A 74 -20.13 -10.30 -11.49
C SER A 74 -20.99 -11.05 -12.50
N LYS A 75 -22.09 -10.44 -12.95
CA LYS A 75 -22.94 -11.04 -14.00
C LYS A 75 -22.20 -11.23 -15.32
N LYS A 76 -21.36 -10.28 -15.70
CA LYS A 76 -20.60 -10.33 -16.95
C LYS A 76 -19.47 -11.37 -16.90
N THR A 77 -18.83 -11.56 -15.74
CA THR A 77 -17.81 -12.61 -15.57
C THR A 77 -18.41 -14.01 -15.62
N GLY A 78 -19.65 -14.16 -15.15
CA GLY A 78 -20.41 -15.41 -15.21
C GLY A 78 -20.13 -16.44 -14.12
N GLY A 79 -19.17 -16.18 -13.24
CA GLY A 79 -18.76 -17.04 -12.12
C GLY A 79 -18.99 -16.39 -10.75
N ALA A 80 -17.97 -16.41 -9.87
CA ALA A 80 -18.08 -15.91 -8.50
C ALA A 80 -18.49 -14.43 -8.43
N GLN A 81 -19.07 -14.05 -7.29
CA GLN A 81 -19.50 -12.68 -7.01
C GLN A 81 -18.29 -11.81 -6.61
N ILE A 82 -18.13 -10.67 -7.24
CA ILE A 82 -17.07 -9.70 -6.95
C ILE A 82 -17.62 -8.64 -6.01
N LEU A 83 -17.01 -8.53 -4.84
CA LEU A 83 -17.28 -7.52 -3.83
C LEU A 83 -16.09 -6.57 -3.77
N LEU A 84 -16.35 -5.28 -3.65
CA LEU A 84 -15.32 -4.24 -3.60
C LEU A 84 -15.30 -3.59 -2.21
N LYS A 85 -14.18 -3.67 -1.48
CA LYS A 85 -13.94 -2.87 -0.29
C LYS A 85 -13.51 -1.47 -0.75
N ARG A 86 -14.35 -0.47 -0.52
CA ARG A 86 -14.30 0.86 -1.16
C ARG A 86 -13.40 1.84 -0.40
N GLU A 87 -12.08 1.58 -0.37
CA GLU A 87 -11.09 2.50 0.21
C GLU A 87 -10.89 3.78 -0.64
N ASP A 88 -11.33 3.78 -1.87
CA ASP A 88 -11.41 4.94 -2.76
C ASP A 88 -12.37 6.04 -2.28
N LEU A 89 -13.33 5.71 -1.39
CA LEU A 89 -14.28 6.65 -0.80
C LEU A 89 -13.76 7.35 0.45
N ASN A 90 -12.62 6.95 0.99
CA ASN A 90 -12.02 7.61 2.13
C ASN A 90 -11.62 9.07 1.79
N HIS A 91 -11.54 9.93 2.81
CA HIS A 91 -10.92 11.24 2.65
C HIS A 91 -9.55 11.10 1.99
N THR A 92 -9.19 11.99 1.07
CA THR A 92 -8.06 11.94 0.13
C THR A 92 -8.20 10.97 -1.06
N GLY A 93 -9.16 10.04 -1.02
CA GLY A 93 -9.49 9.14 -2.13
C GLY A 93 -8.69 7.86 -2.20
N ALA A 94 -8.08 7.41 -1.07
CA ALA A 94 -7.33 6.17 -1.00
C ALA A 94 -7.16 5.69 0.45
N HIS A 95 -6.69 4.44 0.63
CA HIS A 95 -6.36 3.83 1.93
C HIS A 95 -5.22 4.55 2.69
N LYS A 96 -4.40 5.34 2.01
CA LYS A 96 -3.19 5.96 2.59
C LYS A 96 -3.46 6.81 3.83
N ILE A 97 -4.63 7.44 3.89
CA ILE A 97 -5.02 8.31 5.01
C ILE A 97 -5.09 7.53 6.34
N ASN A 98 -5.43 6.24 6.33
CA ASN A 98 -5.47 5.41 7.53
C ASN A 98 -4.14 5.40 8.26
N ASN A 99 -3.08 5.14 7.49
CA ASN A 99 -1.72 5.06 7.98
C ASN A 99 -1.16 6.44 8.37
N THR A 100 -1.37 7.46 7.53
CA THR A 100 -0.79 8.78 7.78
C THR A 100 -1.37 9.45 9.03
N ILE A 101 -2.65 9.26 9.34
CA ILE A 101 -3.23 9.71 10.62
C ILE A 101 -2.54 9.04 11.80
N GLY A 102 -2.40 7.71 11.77
CA GLY A 102 -1.76 6.97 12.85
C GLY A 102 -0.33 7.43 13.09
N GLN A 103 0.48 7.50 12.03
CA GLN A 103 1.87 7.96 12.13
C GLN A 103 1.97 9.44 12.57
N ALA A 104 1.08 10.32 12.11
CA ALA A 104 1.07 11.71 12.54
C ALA A 104 0.74 11.86 14.04
N LEU A 105 -0.16 11.02 14.56
CA LEU A 105 -0.44 10.98 16.01
C LEU A 105 0.76 10.48 16.80
N VAL A 106 1.47 9.46 16.31
CA VAL A 106 2.75 9.00 16.91
C VAL A 106 3.79 10.14 16.89
N ALA A 107 3.98 10.80 15.75
CA ALA A 107 4.93 11.92 15.63
C ALA A 107 4.62 13.04 16.63
N ARG A 108 3.36 13.42 16.79
CA ARG A 108 2.91 14.41 17.79
C ARG A 108 3.20 13.97 19.21
N SER A 109 2.92 12.71 19.55
CA SER A 109 3.21 12.16 20.88
C SER A 109 4.70 12.15 21.20
N MET A 110 5.56 12.00 20.18
CA MET A 110 7.02 12.12 20.27
C MET A 110 7.54 13.57 20.24
N GLY A 111 6.67 14.58 20.14
CA GLY A 111 7.04 15.99 20.07
C GLY A 111 7.70 16.41 18.76
N LYS A 112 7.64 15.61 17.71
CA LYS A 112 8.18 15.94 16.40
C LYS A 112 7.30 16.97 15.70
N ARG A 113 7.92 17.99 15.10
CA ARG A 113 7.21 19.11 14.45
C ARG A 113 7.33 19.10 12.94
N ARG A 114 8.41 18.53 12.42
CA ARG A 114 8.68 18.41 10.98
C ARG A 114 8.38 16.99 10.53
N ILE A 115 7.60 16.87 9.47
CA ILE A 115 7.25 15.61 8.84
C ILE A 115 7.89 15.56 7.45
N ILE A 116 8.51 14.43 7.14
CA ILE A 116 8.92 14.11 5.77
C ILE A 116 8.19 12.88 5.27
N ALA A 117 8.00 12.79 3.96
CA ALA A 117 7.45 11.63 3.30
C ALA A 117 8.04 11.47 1.89
N GLU A 118 7.98 10.28 1.36
CA GLU A 118 8.17 9.96 -0.05
C GLU A 118 6.83 9.79 -0.76
N THR A 119 6.80 9.92 -2.09
CA THR A 119 5.63 9.55 -2.87
C THR A 119 5.99 9.25 -4.32
N GLY A 120 5.30 8.26 -4.94
CA GLY A 120 5.32 7.98 -6.37
C GLY A 120 4.07 8.54 -7.05
N ALA A 121 2.93 7.83 -6.94
CA ALA A 121 1.64 8.26 -7.49
C ALA A 121 1.07 9.56 -6.85
N GLY A 122 1.71 10.10 -5.82
CA GLY A 122 1.27 11.31 -5.12
C GLY A 122 0.23 11.08 -4.03
N GLN A 123 -0.42 9.93 -3.96
CA GLN A 123 -1.49 9.67 -2.98
C GLN A 123 -0.99 9.66 -1.54
N HIS A 124 0.21 9.09 -1.29
CA HIS A 124 0.82 9.14 0.03
C HIS A 124 1.22 10.56 0.42
N GLY A 125 1.83 11.30 -0.51
CA GLY A 125 2.18 12.71 -0.31
C GLY A 125 0.96 13.57 0.01
N VAL A 126 -0.14 13.41 -0.73
CA VAL A 126 -1.39 14.11 -0.46
C VAL A 126 -1.95 13.75 0.92
N ALA A 127 -1.96 12.45 1.29
CA ALA A 127 -2.44 12.03 2.60
C ALA A 127 -1.57 12.60 3.73
N THR A 128 -0.23 12.61 3.56
CA THR A 128 0.71 13.19 4.53
C THR A 128 0.51 14.70 4.64
N ALA A 129 0.44 15.43 3.52
CA ALA A 129 0.18 16.86 3.52
C ALA A 129 -1.16 17.20 4.20
N THR A 130 -2.19 16.36 3.98
CA THR A 130 -3.51 16.51 4.59
C THR A 130 -3.46 16.41 6.12
N VAL A 131 -2.78 15.40 6.67
CA VAL A 131 -2.68 15.24 8.12
C VAL A 131 -1.77 16.30 8.75
N CYS A 132 -0.70 16.73 8.04
CA CYS A 132 0.16 17.82 8.49
C CYS A 132 -0.59 19.14 8.57
N ALA A 133 -1.38 19.49 7.55
CA ALA A 133 -2.27 20.67 7.56
C ALA A 133 -3.25 20.61 8.73
N ARG A 134 -3.88 19.45 8.98
CA ARG A 134 -4.82 19.25 10.09
C ARG A 134 -4.18 19.44 11.45
N PHE A 135 -2.94 18.95 11.64
CA PHE A 135 -2.28 18.95 12.95
C PHE A 135 -1.29 20.12 13.15
N GLY A 136 -1.13 21.00 12.16
CA GLY A 136 -0.21 22.14 12.23
C GLY A 136 1.26 21.70 12.24
N LEU A 137 1.62 20.71 11.42
CA LEU A 137 2.97 20.17 11.29
C LEU A 137 3.61 20.65 9.97
N ASP A 138 4.89 20.94 10.01
CA ASP A 138 5.67 21.24 8.80
C ASP A 138 5.79 19.98 7.93
N CYS A 139 5.57 20.10 6.62
CA CYS A 139 5.52 18.97 5.71
C CYS A 139 6.44 19.14 4.52
N VAL A 140 7.35 18.16 4.32
CA VAL A 140 8.20 18.06 3.13
C VAL A 140 7.97 16.71 2.46
N VAL A 141 7.66 16.71 1.17
CA VAL A 141 7.40 15.50 0.39
C VAL A 141 8.41 15.36 -0.73
N TYR A 142 9.18 14.27 -0.72
CA TYR A 142 10.12 13.90 -1.77
C TYR A 142 9.37 13.13 -2.87
N MET A 143 9.56 13.56 -4.12
CA MET A 143 8.89 12.93 -5.27
C MET A 143 9.84 12.91 -6.47
N GLY A 144 9.93 11.78 -7.15
CA GLY A 144 10.73 11.65 -8.36
C GLY A 144 10.29 12.62 -9.45
N ALA A 145 11.23 13.22 -10.17
CA ALA A 145 10.92 14.20 -11.19
C ALA A 145 10.03 13.63 -12.32
N VAL A 146 10.18 12.34 -12.65
CA VAL A 146 9.31 11.64 -13.61
C VAL A 146 7.89 11.52 -13.05
N ASP A 147 7.74 11.16 -11.78
CA ASP A 147 6.44 11.02 -11.14
C ASP A 147 5.74 12.38 -10.95
N ILE A 148 6.49 13.47 -10.72
CA ILE A 148 5.94 14.83 -10.66
C ILE A 148 5.22 15.19 -11.97
N GLU A 149 5.82 14.87 -13.11
CA GLU A 149 5.20 15.12 -14.42
C GLU A 149 3.96 14.27 -14.66
N ARG A 150 4.00 13.00 -14.24
CA ARG A 150 2.86 12.08 -14.39
C ARG A 150 1.67 12.47 -13.49
N GLN A 151 1.93 13.09 -12.33
CA GLN A 151 0.95 13.28 -11.25
C GLN A 151 0.82 14.75 -10.81
N LYS A 152 0.83 15.68 -11.76
CA LYS A 152 0.77 17.15 -11.53
C LYS A 152 -0.40 17.57 -10.63
N ILE A 153 -1.56 16.93 -10.76
CA ILE A 153 -2.74 17.22 -9.93
C ILE A 153 -2.45 16.96 -8.46
N ASN A 154 -1.81 15.83 -8.14
CA ASN A 154 -1.46 15.51 -6.75
C ASN A 154 -0.36 16.43 -6.22
N VAL A 155 0.60 16.82 -7.05
CA VAL A 155 1.63 17.81 -6.68
C VAL A 155 0.97 19.15 -6.31
N TYR A 156 0.01 19.61 -7.10
CA TYR A 156 -0.73 20.85 -6.80
C TYR A 156 -1.56 20.72 -5.51
N ARG A 157 -2.23 19.58 -5.30
CA ARG A 157 -2.96 19.31 -4.04
C ARG A 157 -2.06 19.38 -2.81
N MET A 158 -0.86 18.79 -2.87
CA MET A 158 0.12 18.87 -1.77
C MET A 158 0.53 20.32 -1.48
N LYS A 159 0.79 21.13 -2.51
CA LYS A 159 1.10 22.56 -2.35
C LYS A 159 -0.05 23.36 -1.77
N LEU A 160 -1.29 23.10 -2.19
CA LEU A 160 -2.48 23.72 -1.60
C LEU A 160 -2.66 23.40 -0.11
N LEU A 161 -2.24 22.21 0.31
CA LEU A 161 -2.24 21.77 1.71
C LEU A 161 -1.05 22.29 2.53
N GLY A 162 -0.19 23.12 1.93
CA GLY A 162 0.95 23.76 2.59
C GLY A 162 2.23 22.94 2.61
N ALA A 163 2.27 21.78 1.93
CA ALA A 163 3.49 20.98 1.87
C ALA A 163 4.49 21.52 0.85
N THR A 164 5.78 21.40 1.17
CA THR A 164 6.88 21.59 0.23
C THR A 164 7.13 20.30 -0.53
N VAL A 165 7.01 20.31 -1.86
CA VAL A 165 7.34 19.17 -2.71
C VAL A 165 8.73 19.34 -3.29
N VAL A 166 9.64 18.41 -2.96
CA VAL A 166 11.04 18.42 -3.38
C VAL A 166 11.22 17.43 -4.54
N PRO A 167 11.58 17.90 -5.75
CA PRO A 167 11.84 17.03 -6.87
C PRO A 167 13.16 16.27 -6.70
N VAL A 168 13.13 14.94 -6.88
CA VAL A 168 14.29 14.08 -6.88
C VAL A 168 14.73 13.80 -8.31
N THR A 169 15.93 14.25 -8.67
CA THR A 169 16.47 14.18 -10.03
C THR A 169 17.58 13.16 -10.20
N SER A 170 17.96 12.46 -9.14
CA SER A 170 18.95 11.36 -9.15
C SER A 170 18.30 10.01 -9.52
N GLY A 171 19.10 9.07 -9.98
CA GLY A 171 18.70 7.71 -10.31
C GLY A 171 17.62 7.63 -11.39
N SER A 172 16.67 6.73 -11.25
CA SER A 172 15.51 6.56 -12.12
C SER A 172 14.49 7.70 -12.00
N LYS A 173 14.63 8.59 -11.02
CA LYS A 173 13.74 9.73 -10.74
C LYS A 173 12.29 9.31 -10.44
N THR A 174 12.13 8.16 -9.80
CA THR A 174 10.86 7.55 -9.40
C THR A 174 10.78 7.33 -7.89
N LEU A 175 9.79 6.58 -7.42
CA LEU A 175 9.51 6.32 -6.00
C LEU A 175 10.73 5.78 -5.22
N LYS A 176 11.55 4.89 -5.83
CA LYS A 176 12.74 4.34 -5.15
C LYS A 176 13.72 5.45 -4.75
N ASP A 177 13.99 6.39 -5.64
CA ASP A 177 14.92 7.48 -5.39
C ASP A 177 14.33 8.54 -4.44
N ALA A 178 13.00 8.74 -4.48
CA ALA A 178 12.30 9.56 -3.50
C ALA A 178 12.46 8.99 -2.08
N LEU A 179 12.34 7.66 -1.90
CA LEU A 179 12.63 6.98 -0.63
C LEU A 179 14.08 7.20 -0.18
N ASN A 180 15.04 7.04 -1.09
CA ASN A 180 16.46 7.25 -0.77
C ASN A 180 16.72 8.68 -0.27
N GLU A 181 16.11 9.68 -0.90
CA GLU A 181 16.32 11.09 -0.52
C GLU A 181 15.63 11.42 0.80
N ALA A 182 14.41 10.91 1.02
CA ALA A 182 13.73 11.06 2.30
C ALA A 182 14.52 10.41 3.44
N MET A 183 15.13 9.24 3.22
CA MET A 183 15.99 8.60 4.23
C MET A 183 17.26 9.41 4.51
N ARG A 184 17.88 10.05 3.52
CA ARG A 184 19.04 10.94 3.72
C ARG A 184 18.68 12.16 4.57
N ASP A 185 17.55 12.80 4.27
CA ASP A 185 17.03 13.90 5.08
C ASP A 185 16.76 13.44 6.51
N TRP A 186 16.11 12.28 6.66
CA TRP A 186 15.77 11.75 7.99
C TRP A 186 17.02 11.50 8.84
N VAL A 187 18.05 10.86 8.29
CA VAL A 187 19.34 10.64 8.98
C VAL A 187 19.94 11.98 9.46
N THR A 188 19.83 13.03 8.65
CA THR A 188 20.41 14.35 8.94
C THR A 188 19.62 15.10 10.02
N ASN A 189 18.29 14.97 10.02
CA ASN A 189 17.38 15.83 10.81
C ASN A 189 16.53 15.03 11.80
N VAL A 190 16.94 13.83 12.21
CA VAL A 190 16.14 12.89 12.99
C VAL A 190 15.68 13.42 14.36
N ALA A 191 16.39 14.41 14.91
CA ALA A 191 16.09 14.97 16.23
C ALA A 191 14.69 15.62 16.29
N ASP A 192 14.29 16.37 15.27
CA ASP A 192 13.02 17.10 15.20
C ASP A 192 12.07 16.59 14.13
N THR A 193 12.55 15.70 13.27
CA THR A 193 11.86 15.22 12.07
C THR A 193 11.35 13.79 12.26
N PHE A 194 10.10 13.56 11.86
CA PHE A 194 9.50 12.23 11.77
C PHE A 194 9.29 11.87 10.30
N TYR A 195 9.70 10.66 9.93
CA TYR A 195 9.46 10.13 8.61
C TYR A 195 8.16 9.33 8.59
N ILE A 196 7.14 9.82 7.88
CA ILE A 196 5.90 9.08 7.62
C ILE A 196 6.11 8.22 6.38
N ILE A 197 6.38 6.93 6.56
CA ILE A 197 6.55 5.97 5.47
C ILE A 197 5.19 5.55 4.90
N GLY A 198 5.08 5.57 3.57
CA GLY A 198 3.82 5.33 2.86
C GLY A 198 3.47 3.88 2.61
N THR A 199 4.35 2.93 2.96
CA THR A 199 4.15 1.50 2.70
C THR A 199 4.65 0.65 3.86
N VAL A 200 4.38 -0.67 3.83
CA VAL A 200 4.81 -1.64 4.85
C VAL A 200 6.26 -2.11 4.65
N ALA A 201 7.10 -1.26 4.05
CA ALA A 201 8.54 -1.45 3.92
C ALA A 201 9.28 -0.58 4.94
N GLY A 202 10.61 -0.68 4.94
CA GLY A 202 11.46 0.08 5.86
C GLY A 202 11.91 -0.75 7.06
N PRO A 203 12.79 -0.18 7.91
CA PRO A 203 13.29 -0.85 9.10
C PRO A 203 12.18 -1.00 10.15
N HIS A 204 12.30 -2.02 11.01
CA HIS A 204 11.42 -2.11 12.18
C HIS A 204 11.49 -0.82 13.02
N PRO A 205 10.33 -0.26 13.50
CA PRO A 205 9.00 -0.85 13.56
C PRO A 205 8.06 -0.50 12.40
N TYR A 206 8.53 0.16 11.33
CA TYR A 206 7.66 0.66 10.27
C TYR A 206 6.74 -0.39 9.63
N PRO A 207 7.21 -1.59 9.24
CA PRO A 207 6.32 -2.59 8.64
C PRO A 207 5.13 -2.96 9.54
N GLN A 208 5.39 -3.14 10.84
CA GLN A 208 4.36 -3.43 11.84
C GLN A 208 3.41 -2.25 12.04
N MET A 209 3.95 -1.05 12.26
CA MET A 209 3.17 0.16 12.52
C MET A 209 2.25 0.50 11.35
N VAL A 210 2.77 0.48 10.12
CA VAL A 210 1.99 0.77 8.90
C VAL A 210 0.90 -0.29 8.68
N ARG A 211 1.21 -1.58 8.91
CA ARG A 211 0.23 -2.66 8.87
C ARG A 211 -0.89 -2.42 9.88
N ASP A 212 -0.55 -2.16 11.13
CA ASP A 212 -1.52 -2.07 12.23
C ASP A 212 -2.51 -0.90 12.00
N PHE A 213 -2.04 0.24 11.49
CA PHE A 213 -2.91 1.36 11.11
C PHE A 213 -3.79 1.07 9.90
N ASN A 214 -3.31 0.29 8.94
CA ASN A 214 -4.12 -0.13 7.79
C ASN A 214 -5.02 -1.34 8.09
N ALA A 215 -4.76 -2.11 9.14
CA ALA A 215 -5.53 -3.31 9.47
C ALA A 215 -7.02 -3.03 9.78
N VAL A 216 -7.39 -1.77 9.98
CA VAL A 216 -8.79 -1.34 10.06
C VAL A 216 -9.60 -1.79 8.84
N VAL A 217 -9.00 -1.83 7.65
CA VAL A 217 -9.63 -2.28 6.40
C VAL A 217 -10.15 -3.71 6.54
N GLY A 218 -9.28 -4.62 6.97
CA GLY A 218 -9.63 -6.04 7.15
C GLY A 218 -10.57 -6.29 8.33
N ARG A 219 -10.38 -5.57 9.44
CA ARG A 219 -11.27 -5.68 10.61
C ARG A 219 -12.71 -5.30 10.25
N GLU A 220 -12.90 -4.16 9.58
CA GLU A 220 -14.22 -3.74 9.09
C GLU A 220 -14.78 -4.71 8.06
N ALA A 221 -13.97 -5.13 7.10
CA ALA A 221 -14.38 -6.07 6.07
C ALA A 221 -14.90 -7.38 6.66
N ARG A 222 -14.23 -7.91 7.70
CA ARG A 222 -14.66 -9.13 8.39
C ARG A 222 -16.04 -8.98 9.01
N VAL A 223 -16.29 -7.87 9.71
CA VAL A 223 -17.60 -7.58 10.32
C VAL A 223 -18.67 -7.44 9.25
N GLN A 224 -18.40 -6.61 8.22
CA GLN A 224 -19.34 -6.37 7.12
C GLN A 224 -19.68 -7.64 6.33
N MET A 225 -18.70 -8.53 6.11
CA MET A 225 -18.97 -9.83 5.46
C MET A 225 -19.92 -10.69 6.28
N GLN A 226 -19.75 -10.74 7.60
CA GLN A 226 -20.66 -11.48 8.48
C GLN A 226 -22.06 -10.86 8.52
N GLU A 227 -22.14 -9.52 8.62
CA GLU A 227 -23.42 -8.79 8.69
C GLU A 227 -24.23 -8.91 7.39
N HIS A 228 -23.57 -8.79 6.23
CA HIS A 228 -24.26 -8.72 4.94
C HIS A 228 -24.40 -10.06 4.23
N TYR A 229 -23.46 -10.99 4.45
CA TYR A 229 -23.38 -12.26 3.72
C TYR A 229 -23.41 -13.49 4.63
N GLY A 230 -23.37 -13.34 5.96
CA GLY A 230 -23.37 -14.43 6.94
C GLY A 230 -22.15 -15.35 6.89
N ARG A 231 -21.11 -14.98 6.14
CA ARG A 231 -19.90 -15.80 5.92
C ARG A 231 -18.69 -14.96 5.53
N LEU A 232 -17.49 -15.54 5.68
CA LEU A 232 -16.27 -14.94 5.15
C LEU A 232 -16.20 -15.05 3.62
N PRO A 233 -15.39 -14.23 2.93
CA PRO A 233 -15.19 -14.38 1.50
C PRO A 233 -14.41 -15.68 1.21
N HIS A 234 -14.61 -16.25 0.04
CA HIS A 234 -13.80 -17.37 -0.45
C HIS A 234 -12.37 -16.94 -0.77
N ALA A 235 -12.23 -15.74 -1.34
CA ALA A 235 -10.93 -15.17 -1.67
C ALA A 235 -10.86 -13.67 -1.37
N LEU A 236 -9.67 -13.23 -0.96
CA LEU A 236 -9.26 -11.83 -0.88
C LEU A 236 -8.33 -11.50 -2.03
N VAL A 237 -8.51 -10.33 -2.64
CA VAL A 237 -7.63 -9.85 -3.70
C VAL A 237 -7.23 -8.39 -3.40
N ALA A 238 -5.96 -8.07 -3.51
CA ALA A 238 -5.47 -6.70 -3.42
C ALA A 238 -4.22 -6.50 -4.28
N CYS A 239 -3.98 -5.29 -4.77
CA CYS A 239 -2.75 -4.97 -5.49
C CYS A 239 -1.57 -4.85 -4.54
N VAL A 240 -0.38 -5.20 -5.02
CA VAL A 240 0.86 -5.20 -4.25
C VAL A 240 1.97 -4.48 -5.01
N GLY A 241 2.31 -3.28 -4.52
CA GLY A 241 3.60 -2.65 -4.74
C GLY A 241 4.43 -2.86 -3.47
N GLY A 242 4.56 -1.86 -2.59
CA GLY A 242 5.04 -2.10 -1.22
C GLY A 242 4.07 -2.92 -0.35
N GLY A 243 2.76 -2.92 -0.65
CA GLY A 243 1.78 -3.85 -0.12
C GLY A 243 0.95 -3.35 1.08
N SER A 244 0.95 -2.05 1.40
CA SER A 244 0.23 -1.54 2.59
C SER A 244 -1.29 -1.73 2.53
N ASN A 245 -1.91 -1.54 1.36
CA ASN A 245 -3.34 -1.79 1.19
C ASN A 245 -3.68 -3.27 1.31
N ALA A 246 -2.83 -4.13 0.75
CA ALA A 246 -3.02 -5.57 0.73
C ALA A 246 -2.94 -6.16 2.13
N ILE A 247 -1.87 -5.86 2.88
CA ILE A 247 -1.76 -6.35 4.26
C ILE A 247 -2.85 -5.76 5.16
N GLY A 248 -3.29 -4.53 4.90
CA GLY A 248 -4.40 -3.91 5.60
C GLY A 248 -5.70 -4.72 5.49
N LEU A 249 -5.98 -5.28 4.31
CA LEU A 249 -7.11 -6.20 4.12
C LEU A 249 -6.79 -7.59 4.66
N PHE A 250 -5.61 -8.15 4.33
CA PHE A 250 -5.28 -9.56 4.56
C PHE A 250 -5.12 -9.90 6.03
N HIS A 251 -4.54 -8.98 6.82
CA HIS A 251 -4.13 -9.26 8.20
C HIS A 251 -5.25 -9.87 9.05
N ALA A 252 -6.48 -9.34 8.99
CA ALA A 252 -7.60 -9.85 9.77
C ALA A 252 -8.05 -11.29 9.41
N PHE A 253 -7.54 -11.83 8.28
CA PHE A 253 -7.93 -13.15 7.76
C PHE A 253 -6.75 -14.14 7.69
N LEU A 254 -5.58 -13.78 8.21
CA LEU A 254 -4.38 -14.62 8.07
C LEU A 254 -4.53 -16.01 8.70
N ASN A 255 -5.28 -16.12 9.79
CA ASN A 255 -5.52 -17.40 10.46
C ASN A 255 -6.74 -18.18 9.90
N ASP A 256 -7.56 -17.57 9.03
CA ASP A 256 -8.69 -18.25 8.36
C ASP A 256 -8.17 -19.01 7.13
N ARG A 257 -7.83 -20.29 7.30
CA ARG A 257 -7.17 -21.12 6.26
C ARG A 257 -8.04 -21.36 5.04
N GLU A 258 -9.35 -21.33 5.21
CA GLU A 258 -10.36 -21.48 4.16
C GLU A 258 -10.47 -20.24 3.25
N VAL A 259 -9.96 -19.09 3.69
CA VAL A 259 -9.95 -17.86 2.89
C VAL A 259 -8.66 -17.82 2.07
N ALA A 260 -8.77 -17.94 0.75
CA ALA A 260 -7.65 -17.79 -0.17
C ALA A 260 -7.20 -16.32 -0.23
N ILE A 261 -5.88 -16.07 -0.33
CA ILE A 261 -5.33 -14.71 -0.37
C ILE A 261 -4.49 -14.54 -1.63
N TRP A 262 -4.81 -13.49 -2.41
CA TRP A 262 -4.15 -13.18 -3.67
C TRP A 262 -3.64 -11.75 -3.71
N GLY A 263 -2.33 -11.60 -3.91
CA GLY A 263 -1.68 -10.33 -4.20
C GLY A 263 -1.44 -10.17 -5.71
N ALA A 264 -1.91 -9.08 -6.30
CA ALA A 264 -1.69 -8.76 -7.71
C ALA A 264 -0.54 -7.76 -7.82
N GLU A 265 0.58 -8.19 -8.40
CA GLU A 265 1.76 -7.36 -8.67
C GLU A 265 1.74 -6.82 -10.10
N ALA A 266 2.44 -5.71 -10.34
CA ALA A 266 2.56 -5.13 -11.68
C ALA A 266 3.56 -5.93 -12.54
N ALA A 267 3.04 -6.71 -13.47
CA ALA A 267 3.86 -7.40 -14.47
C ALA A 267 4.23 -6.51 -15.68
N GLY A 268 3.84 -5.25 -15.68
CA GLY A 268 4.21 -4.29 -16.72
C GLY A 268 3.94 -4.80 -18.13
N GLU A 269 4.97 -4.89 -18.94
CA GLU A 269 4.92 -5.45 -20.32
C GLU A 269 5.08 -6.98 -20.33
N GLY A 270 4.96 -7.64 -19.20
CA GLY A 270 5.20 -9.07 -18.99
C GLY A 270 6.51 -9.33 -18.23
N ILE A 271 6.51 -10.31 -17.33
CA ILE A 271 7.68 -10.63 -16.49
C ILE A 271 8.91 -10.98 -17.37
N GLU A 272 8.70 -11.73 -18.44
CA GLU A 272 9.77 -12.16 -19.36
C GLU A 272 10.42 -11.01 -20.15
N SER A 273 9.75 -9.86 -20.23
CA SER A 273 10.31 -8.66 -20.90
C SER A 273 11.40 -7.97 -20.05
N GLY A 274 11.43 -8.23 -18.74
CA GLY A 274 12.24 -7.48 -17.78
C GLY A 274 11.67 -6.12 -17.41
N HIS A 275 10.61 -5.64 -18.08
CA HIS A 275 9.94 -4.36 -17.82
C HIS A 275 8.71 -4.57 -16.93
N HIS A 276 8.94 -4.81 -15.63
CA HIS A 276 7.89 -5.07 -14.63
C HIS A 276 8.33 -4.61 -13.23
N ALA A 277 7.42 -4.68 -12.25
CA ALA A 277 7.67 -4.40 -10.84
C ALA A 277 7.19 -5.54 -9.91
N ALA A 278 7.13 -6.78 -10.42
CA ALA A 278 6.63 -7.95 -9.71
C ALA A 278 7.73 -8.56 -8.82
N SER A 279 8.01 -7.95 -7.67
CA SER A 279 9.13 -8.32 -6.78
C SER A 279 8.97 -9.70 -6.17
N LEU A 280 7.76 -10.13 -5.82
CA LEU A 280 7.51 -11.46 -5.26
C LEU A 280 7.50 -12.53 -6.34
N ALA A 281 6.96 -12.25 -7.52
CA ALA A 281 6.88 -13.23 -8.60
C ALA A 281 8.25 -13.51 -9.25
N ALA A 282 9.10 -12.47 -9.43
CA ALA A 282 10.35 -12.57 -10.19
C ALA A 282 11.63 -12.17 -9.44
N GLY A 283 11.48 -11.57 -8.24
CA GLY A 283 12.64 -11.14 -7.44
C GLY A 283 13.23 -12.25 -6.57
N ARG A 284 14.24 -11.87 -5.80
CA ARG A 284 14.94 -12.75 -4.84
C ARG A 284 15.12 -12.06 -3.49
N PRO A 285 15.34 -12.81 -2.38
CA PRO A 285 15.63 -12.22 -1.07
C PRO A 285 16.86 -11.32 -1.09
N GLY A 286 16.70 -10.09 -0.58
CA GLY A 286 17.73 -9.07 -0.48
C GLY A 286 17.42 -8.05 0.60
N VAL A 287 18.18 -6.96 0.67
CA VAL A 287 17.97 -5.84 1.59
C VAL A 287 17.72 -4.58 0.79
N LEU A 288 16.61 -3.92 1.08
CA LEU A 288 16.26 -2.65 0.45
C LEU A 288 15.59 -1.74 1.50
N HIS A 289 15.94 -0.44 1.52
CA HIS A 289 15.36 0.57 2.41
C HIS A 289 15.27 0.14 3.89
N GLY A 290 16.31 -0.56 4.37
CA GLY A 290 16.46 -0.90 5.78
C GLY A 290 15.75 -2.16 6.26
N ASN A 291 15.19 -2.99 5.38
CA ASN A 291 14.63 -4.28 5.73
C ASN A 291 15.02 -5.40 4.74
N ARG A 292 15.02 -6.64 5.20
CA ARG A 292 15.18 -7.81 4.35
C ARG A 292 13.84 -8.24 3.78
N THR A 293 13.77 -8.36 2.45
CA THR A 293 12.54 -8.71 1.72
C THR A 293 12.88 -9.32 0.36
N TYR A 294 11.89 -9.51 -0.51
CA TYR A 294 12.11 -9.78 -1.94
C TYR A 294 12.40 -8.47 -2.67
N VAL A 295 13.41 -8.49 -3.54
CA VAL A 295 13.85 -7.35 -4.35
C VAL A 295 14.10 -7.74 -5.78
N LEU A 296 13.86 -6.84 -6.71
CA LEU A 296 14.27 -6.95 -8.11
C LEU A 296 15.72 -6.44 -8.22
N CYS A 297 16.64 -7.34 -8.48
CA CYS A 297 18.06 -7.03 -8.63
C CYS A 297 18.73 -7.99 -9.60
N ASP A 298 19.80 -7.53 -10.23
CA ASP A 298 20.67 -8.35 -11.08
C ASP A 298 21.54 -9.32 -10.27
N ASP A 299 22.41 -10.07 -10.97
CA ASP A 299 23.27 -11.09 -10.36
C ASP A 299 24.34 -10.50 -9.44
N ASP A 300 24.72 -9.23 -9.64
CA ASP A 300 25.62 -8.47 -8.77
C ASP A 300 24.91 -7.84 -7.57
N GLY A 301 23.59 -8.00 -7.47
CA GLY A 301 22.75 -7.47 -6.39
C GLY A 301 22.38 -6.00 -6.57
N GLN A 302 22.62 -5.41 -7.74
CA GLN A 302 22.17 -4.06 -8.05
C GLN A 302 20.68 -4.05 -8.33
N ILE A 303 19.97 -3.08 -7.74
CA ILE A 303 18.52 -2.94 -7.94
C ILE A 303 18.26 -2.58 -9.41
N THR A 304 17.44 -3.39 -10.06
CA THR A 304 17.03 -3.15 -11.45
C THR A 304 15.96 -2.06 -11.53
N GLU A 305 15.92 -1.37 -12.65
CA GLU A 305 14.82 -0.43 -12.94
C GLU A 305 13.52 -1.21 -13.08
N THR A 306 12.45 -0.63 -12.57
CA THR A 306 11.11 -1.21 -12.62
C THR A 306 10.23 -0.46 -13.61
N HIS A 307 9.14 -1.12 -14.02
CA HIS A 307 8.14 -0.51 -14.89
C HIS A 307 6.73 -0.93 -14.47
N SER A 308 5.83 0.04 -14.46
CA SER A 308 4.38 -0.16 -14.33
C SER A 308 3.65 1.05 -14.90
N VAL A 309 2.50 0.81 -15.53
CA VAL A 309 1.54 1.87 -15.88
C VAL A 309 1.07 2.64 -14.65
N SER A 310 1.11 1.98 -13.51
CA SER A 310 0.74 2.55 -12.21
C SER A 310 1.99 2.98 -11.44
N ALA A 311 2.16 4.29 -11.25
CA ALA A 311 3.28 4.85 -10.47
C ALA A 311 3.33 4.35 -9.01
N GLY A 312 2.19 3.98 -8.43
CA GLY A 312 2.14 3.46 -7.05
C GLY A 312 2.56 2.00 -6.90
N LEU A 313 2.69 1.25 -8.01
CA LEU A 313 3.22 -0.12 -8.03
C LEU A 313 4.65 -0.19 -8.61
N ASP A 314 5.17 0.91 -9.12
CA ASP A 314 6.51 1.01 -9.70
C ASP A 314 7.58 1.07 -8.61
N TYR A 315 7.87 -0.09 -7.99
CA TYR A 315 8.77 -0.24 -6.86
C TYR A 315 9.46 -1.61 -6.86
N PRO A 316 10.80 -1.67 -6.72
CA PRO A 316 11.58 -2.91 -6.87
C PRO A 316 11.63 -3.79 -5.62
N GLY A 317 10.76 -3.57 -4.65
CA GLY A 317 10.70 -4.31 -3.41
C GLY A 317 9.27 -4.46 -2.90
N VAL A 318 9.13 -5.08 -1.73
CA VAL A 318 7.82 -5.34 -1.12
C VAL A 318 7.95 -5.35 0.41
N GLY A 319 6.85 -5.22 1.14
CA GLY A 319 6.83 -5.37 2.58
C GLY A 319 7.29 -6.78 3.03
N PRO A 320 8.08 -6.89 4.11
CA PRO A 320 8.65 -8.16 4.55
C PRO A 320 7.60 -9.19 4.98
N GLU A 321 6.46 -8.74 5.48
CA GLU A 321 5.34 -9.64 5.81
C GLU A 321 4.79 -10.34 4.56
N HIS A 322 4.71 -9.66 3.42
CA HIS A 322 4.31 -10.28 2.15
C HIS A 322 5.31 -11.34 1.69
N ALA A 323 6.61 -11.09 1.84
CA ALA A 323 7.65 -12.07 1.57
C ALA A 323 7.47 -13.34 2.43
N PHE A 324 7.20 -13.16 3.72
CA PHE A 324 6.90 -14.24 4.65
C PHE A 324 5.61 -14.99 4.30
N LEU A 325 4.54 -14.29 3.91
CA LEU A 325 3.27 -14.91 3.52
C LEU A 325 3.40 -15.73 2.25
N LYS A 326 4.24 -15.29 1.30
CA LYS A 326 4.58 -16.06 0.10
C LYS A 326 5.29 -17.36 0.47
N ASP A 327 6.40 -17.27 1.21
CA ASP A 327 7.25 -18.42 1.52
C ASP A 327 6.60 -19.43 2.46
N SER A 328 5.69 -18.96 3.33
CA SER A 328 4.86 -19.83 4.16
C SER A 328 3.69 -20.47 3.41
N GLY A 329 3.46 -20.09 2.14
CA GLY A 329 2.34 -20.56 1.34
C GLY A 329 0.97 -20.03 1.80
N ARG A 330 0.93 -18.97 2.61
CA ARG A 330 -0.33 -18.39 3.10
C ARG A 330 -1.02 -17.54 2.05
N ALA A 331 -0.26 -16.82 1.25
CA ALA A 331 -0.76 -15.97 0.18
C ALA A 331 -0.08 -16.33 -1.15
N GLN A 332 -0.82 -16.18 -2.23
CA GLN A 332 -0.33 -16.31 -3.60
C GLN A 332 -0.13 -14.92 -4.19
N TYR A 333 0.93 -14.76 -4.99
CA TYR A 333 1.25 -13.51 -5.66
C TYR A 333 1.38 -13.77 -7.16
N VAL A 334 0.68 -12.94 -7.95
CA VAL A 334 0.58 -13.11 -9.40
C VAL A 334 0.86 -11.81 -10.11
N GLY A 335 1.49 -11.90 -11.28
CA GLY A 335 1.68 -10.77 -12.16
C GLY A 335 0.41 -10.42 -12.94
N VAL A 336 0.11 -9.13 -13.01
CA VAL A 336 -0.94 -8.56 -13.86
C VAL A 336 -0.28 -7.54 -14.78
N THR A 337 -0.48 -7.67 -16.09
CA THR A 337 0.12 -6.75 -17.08
C THR A 337 -0.57 -5.40 -17.13
N ASP A 338 0.11 -4.41 -17.69
CA ASP A 338 -0.43 -3.08 -17.93
C ASP A 338 -1.73 -3.13 -18.76
N GLU A 339 -1.76 -3.98 -19.79
CA GLU A 339 -2.94 -4.19 -20.64
C GLU A 339 -4.12 -4.78 -19.85
N GLU A 340 -3.88 -5.77 -19.01
CA GLU A 340 -4.90 -6.38 -18.17
C GLU A 340 -5.46 -5.39 -17.16
N ALA A 341 -4.59 -4.56 -16.56
CA ALA A 341 -5.00 -3.53 -15.62
C ALA A 341 -5.86 -2.44 -16.29
N LEU A 342 -5.45 -1.97 -17.47
CA LEU A 342 -6.23 -1.01 -18.26
C LEU A 342 -7.58 -1.59 -18.71
N ALA A 343 -7.60 -2.84 -19.18
CA ALA A 343 -8.85 -3.52 -19.54
C ALA A 343 -9.80 -3.61 -18.33
N ALA A 344 -9.28 -3.94 -17.14
CA ALA A 344 -10.08 -4.01 -15.91
C ALA A 344 -10.57 -2.63 -15.47
N PHE A 345 -9.76 -1.56 -15.63
CA PHE A 345 -10.18 -0.18 -15.40
C PHE A 345 -11.41 0.16 -16.23
N HIS A 346 -11.35 -0.05 -17.55
CA HIS A 346 -12.46 0.23 -18.46
C HIS A 346 -13.68 -0.65 -18.18
N GLU A 347 -13.44 -1.92 -17.86
CA GLU A 347 -14.51 -2.84 -17.55
C GLU A 347 -15.30 -2.39 -16.30
N LEU A 348 -14.60 -2.05 -15.22
CA LEU A 348 -15.22 -1.56 -13.99
C LEU A 348 -15.93 -0.21 -14.22
N ALA A 349 -15.32 0.70 -14.97
CA ALA A 349 -15.91 1.99 -15.31
C ALA A 349 -17.25 1.82 -16.07
N ARG A 350 -17.30 0.93 -17.04
CA ARG A 350 -18.48 0.71 -17.92
C ARG A 350 -19.57 -0.14 -17.24
N THR A 351 -19.19 -1.03 -16.34
CA THR A 351 -20.17 -1.89 -15.65
C THR A 351 -20.71 -1.25 -14.39
N GLU A 352 -19.86 -0.63 -13.57
CA GLU A 352 -20.22 -0.16 -12.23
C GLU A 352 -20.17 1.37 -12.08
N GLY A 353 -19.68 2.12 -13.10
CA GLY A 353 -19.52 3.57 -13.01
C GLY A 353 -18.43 3.98 -12.00
N ILE A 354 -17.44 3.11 -11.76
CA ILE A 354 -16.37 3.33 -10.80
C ILE A 354 -15.04 3.48 -11.55
N LEU A 355 -14.38 4.64 -11.41
CA LEU A 355 -13.04 4.88 -11.89
C LEU A 355 -12.03 4.48 -10.80
N ALA A 356 -11.50 3.27 -10.89
CA ALA A 356 -10.50 2.78 -9.95
C ALA A 356 -9.12 3.37 -10.25
N ALA A 357 -8.29 3.59 -9.23
CA ALA A 357 -6.87 3.86 -9.46
C ALA A 357 -6.22 2.72 -10.26
N LEU A 358 -5.22 3.02 -11.09
CA LEU A 358 -4.52 2.00 -11.88
C LEU A 358 -3.88 0.92 -10.99
N GLU A 359 -3.46 1.29 -9.79
CA GLU A 359 -3.05 0.33 -8.75
C GLU A 359 -4.16 -0.68 -8.47
N SER A 360 -5.35 -0.19 -8.15
CA SER A 360 -6.51 -1.03 -7.80
C SER A 360 -6.99 -1.84 -9.01
N SER A 361 -6.80 -1.34 -10.22
CA SER A 361 -7.19 -2.03 -11.46
C SER A 361 -6.43 -3.34 -11.65
N HIS A 362 -5.18 -3.47 -11.16
CA HIS A 362 -4.47 -4.74 -11.11
C HIS A 362 -5.20 -5.77 -10.22
N ALA A 363 -5.69 -5.35 -9.06
CA ALA A 363 -6.48 -6.22 -8.19
C ALA A 363 -7.82 -6.60 -8.83
N VAL A 364 -8.49 -5.67 -9.50
CA VAL A 364 -9.75 -5.92 -10.21
C VAL A 364 -9.53 -6.91 -11.37
N ALA A 365 -8.43 -6.80 -12.13
CA ALA A 365 -8.08 -7.74 -13.19
C ALA A 365 -7.93 -9.16 -12.64
N GLN A 366 -7.22 -9.33 -11.53
CA GLN A 366 -7.08 -10.63 -10.88
C GLN A 366 -8.42 -11.14 -10.32
N ALA A 367 -9.23 -10.27 -9.73
CA ALA A 367 -10.58 -10.66 -9.26
C ALA A 367 -11.48 -11.14 -10.39
N ILE A 368 -11.39 -10.51 -11.57
CA ILE A 368 -12.11 -10.94 -12.79
C ILE A 368 -11.65 -12.33 -13.25
N LYS A 369 -10.33 -12.59 -13.25
CA LYS A 369 -9.78 -13.91 -13.60
C LYS A 369 -10.31 -14.99 -12.66
N LEU A 370 -10.17 -14.77 -11.35
CA LEU A 370 -10.68 -15.70 -10.34
C LEU A 370 -12.19 -15.91 -10.42
N ALA A 371 -12.95 -14.83 -10.68
CA ALA A 371 -14.40 -14.94 -10.78
C ALA A 371 -14.88 -15.86 -11.91
N ARG A 372 -14.12 -15.93 -13.02
CA ARG A 372 -14.43 -16.83 -14.13
C ARG A 372 -14.16 -18.30 -13.82
N GLU A 373 -13.25 -18.57 -12.91
CA GLU A 373 -12.82 -19.93 -12.52
C GLU A 373 -13.65 -20.50 -11.35
N LEU A 374 -14.19 -19.63 -10.51
CA LEU A 374 -14.88 -20.02 -9.28
C LEU A 374 -16.40 -20.11 -9.47
N PRO A 375 -17.09 -21.00 -8.72
CA PRO A 375 -18.54 -21.13 -8.74
C PRO A 375 -19.27 -19.82 -8.38
N ARG A 376 -20.50 -19.67 -8.91
CA ARG A 376 -21.31 -18.45 -8.75
C ARG A 376 -21.69 -18.10 -7.32
N ASP A 377 -21.74 -19.08 -6.44
CA ASP A 377 -22.04 -18.90 -5.03
C ASP A 377 -20.83 -18.45 -4.20
N GLN A 378 -19.63 -18.44 -4.77
CA GLN A 378 -18.44 -17.98 -4.09
C GLN A 378 -18.35 -16.44 -4.10
N LEU A 379 -17.72 -15.89 -3.04
CA LEU A 379 -17.54 -14.46 -2.84
C LEU A 379 -16.05 -14.10 -2.92
N ILE A 380 -15.68 -13.17 -3.78
CA ILE A 380 -14.35 -12.59 -3.88
C ILE A 380 -14.41 -11.17 -3.34
N LEU A 381 -13.63 -10.86 -2.31
CA LEU A 381 -13.51 -9.50 -1.79
C LEU A 381 -12.23 -8.86 -2.31
N CYS A 382 -12.38 -7.88 -3.19
CA CYS A 382 -11.30 -7.11 -3.79
C CYS A 382 -11.16 -5.76 -3.10
N ASN A 383 -9.92 -5.39 -2.69
CA ASN A 383 -9.65 -4.07 -2.12
C ASN A 383 -9.53 -3.01 -3.22
N LEU A 384 -10.50 -2.12 -3.31
CA LEU A 384 -10.44 -0.95 -4.18
C LEU A 384 -9.69 0.17 -3.45
N SER A 385 -8.36 0.10 -3.49
CA SER A 385 -7.45 0.82 -2.62
C SER A 385 -7.39 2.34 -2.84
N GLY A 386 -7.83 2.82 -4.00
CA GLY A 386 -7.88 4.24 -4.35
C GLY A 386 -8.68 4.53 -5.61
N ARG A 387 -9.06 5.80 -5.78
CA ARG A 387 -9.82 6.28 -6.95
C ARG A 387 -8.89 6.71 -8.09
N GLY A 388 -9.41 6.61 -9.31
CA GLY A 388 -8.66 6.78 -10.56
C GLY A 388 -8.67 8.18 -11.16
N ASP A 389 -9.28 9.19 -10.50
CA ASP A 389 -9.29 10.56 -11.04
C ASP A 389 -7.88 11.10 -11.34
N LYS A 390 -6.91 10.67 -10.56
CA LYS A 390 -5.49 11.02 -10.75
C LYS A 390 -4.87 10.43 -12.03
N ASP A 391 -5.45 9.35 -12.56
CA ASP A 391 -4.88 8.55 -13.66
C ASP A 391 -5.53 8.87 -15.01
N VAL A 392 -6.59 9.68 -15.03
CA VAL A 392 -7.35 10.00 -16.25
C VAL A 392 -6.45 10.57 -17.35
N HIS A 393 -5.51 11.46 -17.02
CA HIS A 393 -4.56 12.00 -18.00
C HIS A 393 -3.62 10.94 -18.57
N THR A 394 -3.15 10.01 -17.73
CA THR A 394 -2.28 8.91 -18.15
C THR A 394 -3.01 7.96 -19.09
N ILE A 395 -4.27 7.65 -18.78
CA ILE A 395 -5.12 6.78 -19.60
C ILE A 395 -5.44 7.47 -20.93
N ALA A 396 -5.88 8.73 -20.91
CA ALA A 396 -6.18 9.50 -22.11
C ALA A 396 -4.98 9.58 -23.06
N ALA A 397 -3.78 9.88 -22.53
CA ALA A 397 -2.56 9.92 -23.34
C ALA A 397 -2.23 8.58 -24.00
N ARG A 398 -2.45 7.45 -23.31
CA ARG A 398 -2.27 6.11 -23.89
C ARG A 398 -3.31 5.78 -24.98
N GLU A 399 -4.50 6.37 -24.89
CA GLU A 399 -5.56 6.23 -25.88
C GLU A 399 -5.46 7.25 -27.04
N GLY A 400 -4.43 8.11 -27.01
CA GLY A 400 -4.23 9.16 -28.02
C GLY A 400 -5.23 10.32 -27.90
N ILE A 401 -5.83 10.50 -26.72
CA ILE A 401 -6.77 11.57 -26.41
C ILE A 401 -6.01 12.71 -25.72
N GLU A 402 -6.09 13.91 -26.26
CA GLU A 402 -5.57 15.14 -25.65
C GLU A 402 -6.66 15.75 -24.74
N LEU A 403 -6.31 16.03 -23.47
CA LEU A 403 -7.19 16.61 -22.45
C LEU A 403 -6.80 18.04 -22.10
#